data_47f65284a2a35e6fd90d8eb494828be5
#
_entry.id   47f65284a2a35e6fd90d8eb494828be5
#
_cell.length_a   1.000
_cell.length_b   1.000
_cell.length_c   1.000
_cell.angle_alpha   90.00
_cell.angle_beta   90.00
_cell.angle_gamma   90.00
#
_symmetry.space_group_name_H-M   'P 1'
#
loop_
_entity.id
_entity.type
_entity.pdbx_description
1 polymer ?
#
loop_
_entity_poly.entity_id
_entity_poly.type
_entity_poly.pdbx_seq_one_letter_code
_entity_poly.pdbx_strand_id
1 'polypeptide(L)'
;RRLLCLEPEGSWPDSPLCCVRLTCRVQAGAALPAHKDYLGSLMGLELRREALGDIVLPSDAPGTAYVFALEPAAQLICQELLQAGRVEVTTRLLPLEELPEFPQAERTLQTATVSSLRLDAVLAAMLHCSRSMAAELIAAGRVEINHLPVESVHAPVYEGDVFTVRGKGRFGLTALPGKSKKDRSIIEFFQY
;
A
#
# COMPACT_ATOMS: atom_id res chain seq x y z
N ARG A 1 0.94 5.35 -0.33
CA ARG A 1 0.24 6.64 -0.15
C ARG A 1 0.50 7.55 -1.34
N ARG A 2 -0.38 8.53 -1.58
CA ARG A 2 -0.19 9.56 -2.61
C ARG A 2 -0.19 10.92 -1.94
N LEU A 3 0.66 11.82 -2.43
CA LEU A 3 0.72 13.22 -2.05
C LEU A 3 -0.01 14.03 -3.12
N LEU A 4 -0.94 14.88 -2.72
CA LEU A 4 -1.57 15.86 -3.58
C LEU A 4 -0.89 17.21 -3.35
N CYS A 5 -0.21 17.72 -4.36
CA CYS A 5 0.37 19.06 -4.35
C CYS A 5 -0.56 20.02 -5.12
N LEU A 6 -0.90 21.14 -4.50
CA LEU A 6 -1.67 22.20 -5.12
C LEU A 6 -0.74 23.41 -5.31
N GLU A 7 -0.54 23.81 -6.54
CA GLU A 7 0.44 24.82 -6.89
C GLU A 7 -0.12 25.85 -7.84
N PRO A 8 0.41 27.10 -7.82
CA PRO A 8 0.04 28.11 -8.80
C PRO A 8 0.36 27.65 -10.22
N GLU A 9 -0.46 28.05 -11.18
CA GLU A 9 -0.28 27.76 -12.59
C GLU A 9 1.09 28.30 -13.07
N GLY A 10 1.91 27.43 -13.69
CA GLY A 10 3.21 27.78 -14.21
C GLY A 10 4.39 27.63 -13.22
N SER A 11 4.17 27.19 -12.00
CA SER A 11 5.23 26.78 -11.09
C SER A 11 5.61 25.31 -11.30
N TRP A 12 6.92 25.03 -11.28
CA TRP A 12 7.46 23.66 -11.19
C TRP A 12 8.13 23.55 -9.83
N PRO A 13 7.45 23.02 -8.82
CA PRO A 13 8.02 22.95 -7.50
C PRO A 13 9.06 21.85 -7.39
N ASP A 14 10.00 22.08 -6.51
CA ASP A 14 10.79 21.00 -5.98
C ASP A 14 9.85 20.04 -5.22
N SER A 15 9.96 18.75 -5.51
CA SER A 15 9.11 17.77 -4.82
C SER A 15 9.32 17.89 -3.30
N PRO A 16 8.27 18.12 -2.50
CA PRO A 16 8.40 18.16 -1.04
C PRO A 16 8.66 16.75 -0.47
N LEU A 17 8.68 15.74 -1.32
CA LEU A 17 8.94 14.36 -0.95
C LEU A 17 10.44 14.10 -1.04
N CYS A 18 10.99 13.61 0.06
CA CYS A 18 12.36 13.17 0.19
C CYS A 18 12.44 11.68 0.45
N CYS A 19 13.58 11.08 0.11
CA CYS A 19 13.89 9.70 0.45
C CYS A 19 15.08 9.65 1.41
N VAL A 20 14.94 8.93 2.52
CA VAL A 20 16.02 8.63 3.44
C VAL A 20 16.38 7.16 3.30
N ARG A 21 17.62 6.87 2.93
CA ARG A 21 18.19 5.53 2.95
C ARG A 21 18.70 5.21 4.34
N LEU A 22 18.24 4.12 4.92
CA LEU A 22 18.69 3.55 6.18
C LEU A 22 19.53 2.31 5.88
N THR A 23 20.70 2.20 6.49
CA THR A 23 21.56 1.02 6.35
C THR A 23 21.86 0.47 7.73
N CYS A 24 21.52 -0.79 7.95
CA CYS A 24 21.78 -1.47 9.23
C CYS A 24 23.26 -1.78 9.41
N ARG A 25 23.75 -1.52 10.61
CA ARG A 25 25.07 -1.99 11.07
C ARG A 25 24.86 -3.30 11.84
N VAL A 26 24.88 -4.42 11.11
CA VAL A 26 24.70 -5.75 11.71
C VAL A 26 25.94 -6.60 11.59
N GLN A 27 26.22 -7.38 12.63
CA GLN A 27 27.20 -8.46 12.55
C GLN A 27 26.61 -9.63 11.75
N ALA A 28 27.47 -10.40 11.12
CA ALA A 28 27.05 -11.57 10.34
C ALA A 28 26.21 -12.52 11.21
N GLY A 29 25.01 -12.86 10.72
CA GLY A 29 24.07 -13.76 11.41
C GLY A 29 23.10 -13.08 12.38
N ALA A 30 23.15 -11.75 12.57
CA ALA A 30 22.16 -11.05 13.37
C ALA A 30 20.83 -10.86 12.60
N ALA A 31 19.73 -10.87 13.34
CA ALA A 31 18.41 -10.63 12.75
C ALA A 31 18.28 -9.19 12.26
N LEU A 32 17.82 -9.01 11.03
CA LEU A 32 17.55 -7.71 10.43
C LEU A 32 16.21 -7.15 10.95
N PRO A 33 16.07 -5.81 11.05
CA PRO A 33 14.80 -5.19 11.41
C PRO A 33 13.73 -5.49 10.36
N ALA A 34 12.53 -5.81 10.81
CA ALA A 34 11.35 -5.91 9.97
C ALA A 34 10.68 -4.54 9.79
N HIS A 35 9.75 -4.43 8.86
CA HIS A 35 9.00 -3.19 8.58
C HIS A 35 8.43 -2.52 9.87
N LYS A 36 7.89 -3.32 10.79
CA LYS A 36 7.35 -2.83 12.07
C LYS A 36 8.40 -2.16 12.96
N ASP A 37 9.64 -2.62 12.91
CA ASP A 37 10.73 -2.10 13.74
C ASP A 37 11.17 -0.72 13.23
N TYR A 38 11.28 -0.56 11.90
CA TYR A 38 11.49 0.76 11.29
C TYR A 38 10.35 1.72 11.59
N LEU A 39 9.09 1.30 11.37
CA LEU A 39 7.92 2.13 11.63
C LEU A 39 7.85 2.55 13.10
N GLY A 40 8.08 1.63 14.03
CA GLY A 40 8.08 1.92 15.47
C GLY A 40 9.14 2.95 15.86
N SER A 41 10.37 2.80 15.36
CA SER A 41 11.45 3.75 15.63
C SER A 41 11.19 5.13 15.03
N LEU A 42 10.64 5.20 13.80
CA LEU A 42 10.23 6.47 13.19
C LEU A 42 9.11 7.17 13.95
N MET A 43 8.13 6.42 14.45
CA MET A 43 7.06 7.00 15.28
C MET A 43 7.56 7.45 16.64
N GLY A 44 8.65 6.86 17.15
CA GLY A 44 9.34 7.28 18.36
C GLY A 44 10.01 8.66 18.27
N LEU A 45 10.21 9.19 17.05
CA LEU A 45 10.69 10.57 16.81
C LEU A 45 9.57 11.62 16.87
N GLU A 46 8.38 11.27 17.36
CA GLU A 46 7.19 12.14 17.44
C GLU A 46 6.74 12.72 16.08
N LEU A 47 7.13 12.08 14.99
CA LEU A 47 6.72 12.48 13.65
C LEU A 47 5.23 12.28 13.44
N ARG A 48 4.59 13.26 12.80
CA ARG A 48 3.20 13.10 12.35
C ARG A 48 3.11 12.00 11.31
N ARG A 49 2.15 11.10 11.46
CA ARG A 49 1.98 9.95 10.56
C ARG A 49 1.76 10.38 9.10
N GLU A 50 1.20 11.56 8.89
CA GLU A 50 0.96 12.16 7.56
C GLU A 50 2.25 12.60 6.88
N ALA A 51 3.29 12.96 7.65
CA ALA A 51 4.60 13.34 7.12
C ALA A 51 5.43 12.13 6.66
N LEU A 52 5.02 10.89 7.03
CA LEU A 52 5.67 9.66 6.62
C LEU A 52 4.91 9.00 5.47
N GLY A 53 5.61 8.69 4.41
CA GLY A 53 5.15 7.89 3.27
C GLY A 53 5.35 6.39 3.49
N ASP A 54 5.83 5.72 2.44
CA ASP A 54 6.09 4.30 2.45
C ASP A 54 7.50 3.99 2.98
N ILE A 55 7.64 2.82 3.59
CA ILE A 55 8.92 2.24 3.98
C ILE A 55 9.14 1.02 3.08
N VAL A 56 10.17 1.07 2.24
CA VAL A 56 10.49 0.00 1.29
C VAL A 56 11.69 -0.76 1.80
N LEU A 57 11.54 -2.09 1.91
CA LEU A 57 12.60 -3.02 2.27
C LEU A 57 12.90 -3.87 1.03
N PRO A 58 13.93 -3.56 0.24
CA PRO A 58 14.24 -4.32 -0.94
C PRO A 58 14.78 -5.70 -0.58
N SER A 59 14.31 -6.73 -1.29
CA SER A 59 14.74 -8.12 -1.04
C SER A 59 16.17 -8.41 -1.51
N ASP A 60 16.64 -7.65 -2.50
CA ASP A 60 17.99 -7.72 -3.09
C ASP A 60 19.05 -6.95 -2.30
N ALA A 61 18.65 -6.10 -1.36
CA ALA A 61 19.53 -5.33 -0.49
C ALA A 61 19.17 -5.49 1.01
N PRO A 62 19.35 -6.69 1.59
CA PRO A 62 19.00 -6.96 2.97
C PRO A 62 19.77 -6.02 3.92
N GLY A 63 19.06 -5.48 4.93
CA GLY A 63 19.63 -4.50 5.86
C GLY A 63 19.58 -3.06 5.36
N THR A 64 19.01 -2.82 4.18
CA THR A 64 18.73 -1.49 3.66
C THR A 64 17.22 -1.23 3.71
N ALA A 65 16.83 -0.01 4.08
CA ALA A 65 15.46 0.47 3.98
C ALA A 65 15.44 1.85 3.34
N TYR A 66 14.37 2.14 2.60
CA TYR A 66 14.10 3.44 2.01
C TYR A 66 12.82 4.00 2.63
N VAL A 67 12.92 5.16 3.25
CA VAL A 67 11.80 5.84 3.92
C VAL A 67 11.48 7.09 3.12
N PHE A 68 10.26 7.13 2.58
CA PHE A 68 9.73 8.33 1.94
C PHE A 68 9.08 9.22 2.98
N ALA A 69 9.42 10.50 3.01
CA ALA A 69 8.89 11.46 3.98
C ALA A 69 8.85 12.86 3.39
N LEU A 70 8.06 13.75 3.99
CA LEU A 70 8.15 15.17 3.70
C LEU A 70 9.50 15.72 4.21
N GLU A 71 10.02 16.75 3.56
CA GLU A 71 11.37 17.30 3.81
C GLU A 71 11.68 17.54 5.30
N PRO A 72 10.84 18.20 6.12
CA PRO A 72 11.15 18.42 7.53
C PRO A 72 11.27 17.10 8.32
N ALA A 73 10.44 16.11 7.98
CA ALA A 73 10.49 14.79 8.59
C ALA A 73 11.75 14.01 8.16
N ALA A 74 12.12 14.10 6.88
CA ALA A 74 13.32 13.46 6.35
C ALA A 74 14.59 14.01 7.01
N GLN A 75 14.66 15.32 7.21
CA GLN A 75 15.78 15.96 7.93
C GLN A 75 15.87 15.47 9.38
N LEU A 76 14.73 15.43 10.11
CA LEU A 76 14.70 14.93 11.48
C LEU A 76 15.12 13.46 11.55
N ILE A 77 14.67 12.62 10.63
CA ILE A 77 15.08 11.21 10.54
C ILE A 77 16.60 11.11 10.36
N CYS A 78 17.20 11.93 9.51
CA CYS A 78 18.65 11.92 9.30
C CYS A 78 19.44 12.37 10.53
N GLN A 79 18.88 13.24 11.36
CA GLN A 79 19.54 13.78 12.54
C GLN A 79 19.40 12.89 13.76
N GLU A 80 18.23 12.30 13.98
CA GLU A 80 17.86 11.70 15.26
C GLU A 80 17.71 10.17 15.20
N LEU A 81 17.51 9.56 14.02
CA LEU A 81 17.28 8.12 13.95
C LEU A 81 18.59 7.35 14.02
N LEU A 82 18.88 6.76 15.17
CA LEU A 82 20.09 5.96 15.41
C LEU A 82 19.84 4.44 15.34
N GLN A 83 18.60 4.01 15.52
CA GLN A 83 18.25 2.59 15.63
C GLN A 83 16.91 2.28 14.93
N ALA A 84 16.81 1.09 14.34
CA ALA A 84 15.56 0.47 13.92
C ALA A 84 15.31 -0.77 14.79
N GLY A 85 14.34 -0.67 15.70
CA GLY A 85 14.16 -1.65 16.76
C GLY A 85 15.38 -1.71 17.68
N ARG A 86 16.15 -2.79 17.59
CA ARG A 86 17.38 -3.02 18.39
C ARG A 86 18.66 -2.92 17.56
N VAL A 87 18.55 -2.59 16.29
CA VAL A 87 19.67 -2.58 15.35
C VAL A 87 20.08 -1.15 15.05
N GLU A 88 21.37 -0.85 15.19
CA GLU A 88 21.94 0.44 14.82
C GLU A 88 21.81 0.66 13.32
N VAL A 89 21.41 1.88 12.91
CA VAL A 89 21.29 2.28 11.51
C VAL A 89 22.07 3.55 11.24
N THR A 90 22.56 3.65 10.01
CA THR A 90 23.05 4.92 9.45
C THR A 90 22.01 5.46 8.48
N THR A 91 21.81 6.77 8.49
CA THR A 91 20.84 7.48 7.68
C THR A 91 21.54 8.32 6.64
N ARG A 92 20.97 8.41 5.44
CA ARG A 92 21.42 9.30 4.37
C ARG A 92 20.22 9.81 3.57
N LEU A 93 20.11 11.12 3.43
CA LEU A 93 19.19 11.71 2.46
C LEU A 93 19.62 11.33 1.04
N LEU A 94 18.69 10.82 0.25
CA LEU A 94 18.95 10.36 -1.09
C LEU A 94 18.17 11.24 -2.10
N PRO A 95 18.82 11.82 -3.11
CA PRO A 95 18.11 12.47 -4.20
C PRO A 95 17.16 11.50 -4.90
N LEU A 96 16.00 11.98 -5.35
CA LEU A 96 15.01 11.11 -5.98
C LEU A 96 15.52 10.47 -7.28
N GLU A 97 16.46 11.12 -7.93
CA GLU A 97 17.10 10.64 -9.16
C GLU A 97 18.09 9.47 -8.90
N GLU A 98 18.56 9.34 -7.65
CA GLU A 98 19.47 8.26 -7.23
C GLU A 98 18.70 7.06 -6.65
N LEU A 99 17.34 7.06 -6.70
CA LEU A 99 16.55 5.95 -6.21
C LEU A 99 16.76 4.70 -7.08
N PRO A 100 16.99 3.54 -6.48
CA PRO A 100 16.98 2.29 -7.23
C PRO A 100 15.57 2.00 -7.76
N GLU A 101 15.49 1.24 -8.83
CA GLU A 101 14.22 0.66 -9.24
C GLU A 101 13.76 -0.31 -8.15
N PHE A 102 12.63 -0.01 -7.52
CA PHE A 102 12.01 -0.94 -6.57
C PHE A 102 11.22 -1.98 -7.35
N PRO A 103 11.53 -3.27 -7.19
CA PRO A 103 10.73 -4.31 -7.80
C PRO A 103 9.29 -4.14 -7.33
N GLN A 104 8.40 -3.92 -8.27
CA GLN A 104 6.97 -3.95 -7.97
C GLN A 104 6.66 -5.36 -7.48
N ALA A 105 5.99 -5.47 -6.33
CA ALA A 105 5.51 -6.76 -5.87
C ALA A 105 4.73 -7.41 -7.02
N GLU A 106 5.20 -8.57 -7.48
CA GLU A 106 4.49 -9.35 -8.51
C GLU A 106 3.08 -9.62 -7.98
N ARG A 107 2.10 -8.95 -8.59
CA ARG A 107 0.71 -9.13 -8.25
C ARG A 107 0.20 -10.33 -8.99
N THR A 108 -0.12 -11.40 -8.29
CA THR A 108 -0.76 -12.54 -8.91
C THR A 108 -2.17 -12.13 -9.35
N LEU A 109 -2.34 -11.89 -10.65
CA LEU A 109 -3.64 -11.61 -11.23
C LEU A 109 -4.50 -12.86 -11.19
N GLN A 110 -5.71 -12.69 -10.71
CA GLN A 110 -6.75 -13.71 -10.68
C GLN A 110 -7.89 -13.27 -11.59
N THR A 111 -8.54 -14.25 -12.23
CA THR A 111 -9.69 -14.00 -13.10
C THR A 111 -10.90 -14.74 -12.58
N ALA A 112 -12.04 -14.08 -12.54
CA ALA A 112 -13.32 -14.71 -12.19
C ALA A 112 -14.45 -14.22 -13.09
N THR A 113 -15.59 -14.91 -13.07
CA THR A 113 -16.79 -14.50 -13.81
C THR A 113 -17.93 -14.24 -12.84
N VAL A 114 -18.58 -13.07 -12.98
CA VAL A 114 -19.70 -12.66 -12.15
C VAL A 114 -20.96 -12.43 -13.00
N SER A 115 -22.13 -12.61 -12.40
CA SER A 115 -23.41 -12.37 -13.08
C SER A 115 -23.74 -10.89 -13.26
N SER A 116 -23.12 -10.03 -12.44
CA SER A 116 -23.31 -8.58 -12.50
C SER A 116 -22.13 -7.89 -11.77
N LEU A 117 -21.87 -6.63 -12.13
CA LEU A 117 -20.85 -5.78 -11.48
C LEU A 117 -21.42 -5.10 -10.22
N ARG A 118 -22.01 -5.91 -9.35
CA ARG A 118 -22.50 -5.50 -8.04
C ARG A 118 -21.53 -5.95 -6.97
N LEU A 119 -21.40 -5.17 -5.92
CA LEU A 119 -20.47 -5.42 -4.83
C LEU A 119 -20.58 -6.83 -4.25
N ASP A 120 -21.80 -7.31 -3.97
CA ASP A 120 -22.02 -8.65 -3.41
C ASP A 120 -21.51 -9.79 -4.32
N ALA A 121 -21.69 -9.63 -5.64
CA ALA A 121 -21.28 -10.63 -6.61
C ALA A 121 -19.76 -10.63 -6.84
N VAL A 122 -19.16 -9.44 -6.95
CA VAL A 122 -17.73 -9.26 -7.15
C VAL A 122 -16.95 -9.67 -5.90
N LEU A 123 -17.41 -9.24 -4.72
CA LEU A 123 -16.78 -9.58 -3.45
C LEU A 123 -16.83 -11.10 -3.18
N ALA A 124 -17.96 -11.75 -3.49
CA ALA A 124 -18.09 -13.21 -3.37
C ALA A 124 -17.08 -13.95 -4.25
N ALA A 125 -16.85 -13.46 -5.48
CA ALA A 125 -15.86 -14.01 -6.39
C ALA A 125 -14.42 -13.80 -5.89
N MET A 126 -14.08 -12.59 -5.40
CA MET A 126 -12.76 -12.26 -4.86
C MET A 126 -12.42 -13.05 -3.60
N LEU A 127 -13.40 -13.27 -2.72
CA LEU A 127 -13.24 -13.99 -1.45
C LEU A 127 -13.46 -15.50 -1.57
N HIS A 128 -13.79 -16.00 -2.74
CA HIS A 128 -14.17 -17.41 -2.96
C HIS A 128 -15.25 -17.88 -1.96
N CYS A 129 -16.28 -17.06 -1.74
CA CYS A 129 -17.36 -17.35 -0.80
C CYS A 129 -18.75 -17.21 -1.46
N SER A 130 -19.81 -17.52 -0.70
CA SER A 130 -21.18 -17.32 -1.18
C SER A 130 -21.56 -15.85 -1.21
N ARG A 131 -22.51 -15.49 -2.07
CA ARG A 131 -23.06 -14.12 -2.11
C ARG A 131 -23.73 -13.70 -0.80
N SER A 132 -24.32 -14.66 -0.07
CA SER A 132 -24.89 -14.40 1.24
C SER A 132 -23.82 -14.00 2.25
N MET A 133 -22.69 -14.72 2.27
CA MET A 133 -21.54 -14.38 3.13
C MET A 133 -20.96 -13.00 2.75
N ALA A 134 -20.83 -12.67 1.46
CA ALA A 134 -20.39 -11.36 1.03
C ALA A 134 -21.36 -10.26 1.48
N ALA A 135 -22.67 -10.49 1.34
CA ALA A 135 -23.70 -9.55 1.80
C ALA A 135 -23.67 -9.33 3.32
N GLU A 136 -23.43 -10.37 4.11
CA GLU A 136 -23.25 -10.28 5.58
C GLU A 136 -22.04 -9.41 5.94
N LEU A 137 -20.91 -9.57 5.24
CA LEU A 137 -19.71 -8.75 5.46
C LEU A 137 -19.97 -7.27 5.15
N ILE A 138 -20.72 -6.99 4.09
CA ILE A 138 -21.10 -5.62 3.70
C ILE A 138 -22.05 -5.03 4.75
N ALA A 139 -23.11 -5.72 5.11
CA ALA A 139 -24.08 -5.28 6.11
C ALA A 139 -23.48 -5.08 7.51
N ALA A 140 -22.43 -5.85 7.84
CA ALA A 140 -21.68 -5.71 9.08
C ALA A 140 -20.67 -4.53 9.08
N GLY A 141 -20.64 -3.69 8.02
CA GLY A 141 -19.72 -2.55 7.93
C GLY A 141 -18.23 -2.94 7.85
N ARG A 142 -17.95 -4.16 7.33
CA ARG A 142 -16.59 -4.69 7.25
C ARG A 142 -15.93 -4.47 5.90
N VAL A 143 -16.60 -3.79 4.98
CA VAL A 143 -16.16 -3.57 3.60
C VAL A 143 -16.02 -2.09 3.31
N GLU A 144 -14.89 -1.72 2.75
CA GLU A 144 -14.63 -0.38 2.23
C GLU A 144 -14.28 -0.48 0.75
N ILE A 145 -14.75 0.48 -0.04
CA ILE A 145 -14.30 0.72 -1.42
C ILE A 145 -13.56 2.06 -1.43
N ASN A 146 -12.33 2.06 -1.93
CA ASN A 146 -11.48 3.26 -2.00
C ASN A 146 -11.39 4.01 -0.66
N HIS A 147 -11.29 3.26 0.44
CA HIS A 147 -11.22 3.74 1.83
C HIS A 147 -12.53 4.34 2.38
N LEU A 148 -13.63 4.22 1.66
CA LEU A 148 -14.96 4.65 2.13
C LEU A 148 -15.78 3.42 2.51
N PRO A 149 -16.39 3.40 3.70
CA PRO A 149 -17.26 2.30 4.10
C PRO A 149 -18.49 2.23 3.18
N VAL A 150 -18.87 1.01 2.80
CA VAL A 150 -20.02 0.75 1.93
C VAL A 150 -20.97 -0.22 2.59
N GLU A 151 -22.23 0.17 2.72
CA GLU A 151 -23.30 -0.64 3.34
C GLU A 151 -24.26 -1.24 2.31
N SER A 152 -24.28 -0.72 1.09
CA SER A 152 -25.16 -1.22 0.03
C SER A 152 -24.57 -2.45 -0.64
N VAL A 153 -25.23 -3.59 -0.49
CA VAL A 153 -24.85 -4.86 -1.15
C VAL A 153 -24.97 -4.77 -2.68
N HIS A 154 -25.74 -3.81 -3.18
CA HIS A 154 -25.97 -3.59 -4.61
C HIS A 154 -25.13 -2.46 -5.19
N ALA A 155 -24.21 -1.88 -4.42
CA ALA A 155 -23.34 -0.83 -4.89
C ALA A 155 -22.63 -1.26 -6.19
N PRO A 156 -22.59 -0.39 -7.21
CA PRO A 156 -21.83 -0.66 -8.42
C PRO A 156 -20.34 -0.66 -8.11
N VAL A 157 -19.58 -1.46 -8.84
CA VAL A 157 -18.12 -1.52 -8.75
C VAL A 157 -17.49 -1.20 -10.09
N TYR A 158 -16.32 -0.59 -10.07
CA TYR A 158 -15.65 -0.08 -11.25
C TYR A 158 -14.21 -0.57 -11.33
N GLU A 159 -13.67 -0.57 -12.52
CA GLU A 159 -12.26 -0.83 -12.77
C GLU A 159 -11.40 0.19 -12.01
N GLY A 160 -10.35 -0.30 -11.35
CA GLY A 160 -9.50 0.50 -10.49
C GLY A 160 -9.94 0.56 -9.01
N ASP A 161 -11.13 0.06 -8.68
CA ASP A 161 -11.59 0.03 -7.28
C ASP A 161 -10.70 -0.84 -6.40
N VAL A 162 -10.48 -0.34 -5.19
CA VAL A 162 -9.73 -1.05 -4.15
C VAL A 162 -10.68 -1.40 -3.01
N PHE A 163 -10.82 -2.68 -2.76
CA PHE A 163 -11.67 -3.25 -1.71
C PHE A 163 -10.83 -3.56 -0.48
N THR A 164 -11.20 -3.05 0.67
CA THR A 164 -10.64 -3.45 1.97
C THR A 164 -11.69 -4.23 2.73
N VAL A 165 -11.40 -5.49 3.06
CA VAL A 165 -12.32 -6.35 3.79
C VAL A 165 -11.70 -6.73 5.13
N ARG A 166 -12.25 -6.23 6.23
CA ARG A 166 -11.71 -6.46 7.57
C ARG A 166 -11.61 -7.95 7.88
N GLY A 167 -10.39 -8.42 8.16
CA GLY A 167 -10.07 -9.82 8.46
C GLY A 167 -9.97 -10.74 7.24
N LYS A 168 -10.06 -10.22 6.01
CA LYS A 168 -9.89 -10.98 4.77
C LYS A 168 -8.80 -10.41 3.86
N GLY A 169 -8.41 -9.15 4.03
CA GLY A 169 -7.37 -8.52 3.25
C GLY A 169 -7.87 -7.41 2.33
N ARG A 170 -7.01 -7.05 1.41
CA ARG A 170 -7.20 -5.96 0.46
C ARG A 170 -7.11 -6.49 -0.95
N PHE A 171 -8.00 -6.04 -1.83
CA PHE A 171 -8.09 -6.50 -3.22
C PHE A 171 -8.18 -5.30 -4.15
N GLY A 172 -7.57 -5.42 -5.34
CA GLY A 172 -7.68 -4.42 -6.39
C GLY A 172 -8.36 -5.01 -7.62
N LEU A 173 -9.40 -4.36 -8.13
CA LEU A 173 -10.06 -4.71 -9.40
C LEU A 173 -9.28 -4.02 -10.52
N THR A 174 -8.55 -4.78 -11.34
CA THR A 174 -7.65 -4.21 -12.35
C THR A 174 -8.32 -3.99 -13.68
N ALA A 175 -9.18 -4.92 -14.10
CA ALA A 175 -9.79 -4.85 -15.41
C ALA A 175 -11.15 -5.54 -15.45
N LEU A 176 -11.95 -5.07 -16.41
CA LEU A 176 -13.24 -5.66 -16.81
C LEU A 176 -13.15 -6.05 -18.29
N PRO A 177 -12.41 -7.12 -18.65
CA PRO A 177 -12.06 -7.43 -20.05
C PRO A 177 -13.26 -7.83 -20.94
N GLY A 178 -14.47 -7.80 -20.40
CA GLY A 178 -15.68 -8.05 -21.17
C GLY A 178 -16.54 -9.15 -20.60
N LYS A 179 -17.22 -9.88 -21.49
CA LYS A 179 -18.17 -10.93 -21.13
C LYS A 179 -17.73 -12.31 -21.59
N SER A 180 -18.05 -13.29 -20.80
CA SER A 180 -17.86 -14.71 -21.13
C SER A 180 -18.92 -15.17 -22.18
N LYS A 181 -18.72 -16.37 -22.79
CA LYS A 181 -19.68 -17.00 -23.71
C LYS A 181 -21.09 -17.16 -23.11
N LYS A 182 -21.24 -17.10 -21.79
CA LYS A 182 -22.53 -17.18 -21.05
C LYS A 182 -23.03 -15.82 -20.60
N ASP A 183 -22.61 -14.74 -21.26
CA ASP A 183 -22.99 -13.33 -20.95
C ASP A 183 -22.68 -12.89 -19.50
N ARG A 184 -21.72 -13.53 -18.85
CA ARG A 184 -21.24 -13.14 -17.51
C ARG A 184 -20.06 -12.20 -17.66
N SER A 185 -20.00 -11.16 -16.82
CA SER A 185 -18.86 -10.24 -16.79
C SER A 185 -17.61 -10.95 -16.29
N ILE A 186 -16.50 -10.77 -16.97
CA ILE A 186 -15.19 -11.24 -16.54
C ILE A 186 -14.57 -10.10 -15.71
N ILE A 187 -13.97 -10.45 -14.58
CA ILE A 187 -13.25 -9.53 -13.72
C ILE A 187 -11.81 -10.03 -13.55
N GLU A 188 -10.86 -9.11 -13.58
CA GLU A 188 -9.47 -9.36 -13.22
C GLU A 188 -9.14 -8.59 -11.94
N PHE A 189 -8.56 -9.28 -10.98
CA PHE A 189 -8.26 -8.71 -9.67
C PHE A 189 -7.01 -9.34 -9.07
N PHE A 190 -6.47 -8.72 -8.03
CA PHE A 190 -5.36 -9.27 -7.25
C PHE A 190 -5.60 -9.00 -5.76
N GLN A 191 -4.91 -9.76 -4.92
CA GLN A 191 -4.84 -9.52 -3.48
C GLN A 191 -3.49 -8.85 -3.17
N TYR A 192 -3.55 -7.81 -2.31
CA TYR A 192 -2.35 -7.11 -1.84
C TYR A 192 -1.55 -7.93 -0.84
#